data_667db3a07b5e2b7fcf08ff19a11bba2f
#
_entry.id   667db3a07b5e2b7fcf08ff19a11bba2f
#
_cell.length_a   1.000
_cell.length_b   1.000
_cell.length_c   1.000
_cell.angle_alpha   90.00
_cell.angle_beta   90.00
_cell.angle_gamma   90.00
#
_symmetry.space_group_name_H-M   'P 1'
#
loop_
_entity.id
_entity.type
_entity.pdbx_description
1 polymer ?
#
loop_
_entity_poly.entity_id
_entity_poly.type
_entity_poly.pdbx_seq_one_letter_code
_entity_poly.pdbx_strand_id
1 'polypeptide(L)'
;MKFQRVFGTLPKTQASAPGRVNLLGEHTDYNEGFVIPTAIPQRATVQIGLSNDHKHHFYSAEFDELINFSDDDTIPQKFVSYICGCIRLVEKEGYKVPPLNLYITSNVPIGVGLSSSAALEIATLRGLRTLLNLPLDDVRLAQIAQLAEIRYVGFNCGILDQMAASLADTNSMLFIDTRSLNRRKLRFPKNTEILVIDSDETHKPAGSLYNQRRVECEAAAQMLGVKALRDIEDSQAVEVLPQPLRKRARYIVTENNRVIEAFKPLPAKVFGQLMNDSHASLRDDYELSVPSVDTLVEILQETPGVFGARLTGGGFGGACVALIESEKASSIATEAIARYQSAGYTGRVLVPPAVHLI
;
A
#
# COMPACT_ATOMS: atom_id res chain seq x y z
N MET A 1 19.73 10.44 22.11
CA MET A 1 18.79 9.80 21.16
C MET A 1 17.37 10.27 21.46
N LYS A 2 16.51 10.42 20.43
CA LYS A 2 15.14 10.94 20.61
C LYS A 2 14.28 10.05 21.55
N PHE A 3 14.37 8.71 21.42
CA PHE A 3 13.71 7.76 22.32
C PHE A 3 14.04 8.02 23.81
N GLN A 4 15.32 8.19 24.11
CA GLN A 4 15.78 8.43 25.50
C GLN A 4 15.24 9.74 26.10
N ARG A 5 15.01 10.77 25.27
CA ARG A 5 14.42 12.04 25.75
C ARG A 5 12.95 11.86 26.16
N VAL A 6 12.21 10.97 25.50
CA VAL A 6 10.80 10.72 25.78
C VAL A 6 10.62 9.75 26.96
N PHE A 7 11.40 8.66 26.98
CA PHE A 7 11.17 7.55 27.92
C PHE A 7 12.23 7.39 29.02
N GLY A 8 13.27 8.23 29.03
CA GLY A 8 14.34 8.15 30.04
C GLY A 8 15.30 6.95 29.90
N THR A 9 15.02 6.01 29.01
CA THR A 9 15.78 4.77 28.81
C THR A 9 16.25 4.63 27.37
N LEU A 10 17.11 3.66 27.09
CA LEU A 10 17.50 3.32 25.69
C LEU A 10 16.54 2.28 25.12
N PRO A 11 16.29 2.32 23.80
CA PRO A 11 15.52 1.26 23.16
C PRO A 11 16.29 -0.07 23.18
N LYS A 12 15.57 -1.17 23.26
CA LYS A 12 16.12 -2.53 23.19
C LYS A 12 16.25 -3.02 21.75
N THR A 13 15.38 -2.53 20.87
CA THR A 13 15.38 -2.88 19.45
C THR A 13 14.86 -1.74 18.59
N GLN A 14 15.21 -1.78 17.31
CA GLN A 14 14.69 -0.90 16.28
C GLN A 14 14.37 -1.71 15.05
N ALA A 15 13.23 -1.45 14.42
CA ALA A 15 12.83 -2.07 13.17
C ALA A 15 12.18 -1.06 12.24
N SER A 16 12.20 -1.35 10.95
CA SER A 16 11.57 -0.50 9.95
C SER A 16 10.92 -1.32 8.84
N ALA A 17 9.92 -0.72 8.17
CA ALA A 17 9.32 -1.28 6.98
C ALA A 17 9.01 -0.16 5.96
N PRO A 18 9.08 -0.43 4.66
CA PRO A 18 8.83 0.55 3.61
C PRO A 18 7.33 0.76 3.38
N GLY A 19 6.98 1.91 2.81
CA GLY A 19 5.75 2.04 2.03
C GLY A 19 5.88 1.32 0.68
N ARG A 20 4.79 1.32 -0.10
CA ARG A 20 4.73 0.64 -1.40
C ARG A 20 3.96 1.45 -2.43
N VAL A 21 4.21 1.20 -3.71
CA VAL A 21 3.30 1.42 -4.82
C VAL A 21 2.92 0.08 -5.44
N ASN A 22 1.76 0.03 -6.10
CA ASN A 22 1.37 -1.15 -6.85
C ASN A 22 1.38 -0.82 -8.35
N LEU A 23 2.14 -1.58 -9.14
CA LEU A 23 2.32 -1.32 -10.57
C LEU A 23 1.16 -1.89 -11.38
N LEU A 24 0.62 -3.04 -10.97
CA LEU A 24 -0.54 -3.72 -11.56
C LEU A 24 -1.26 -4.55 -10.50
N GLY A 25 -2.57 -4.72 -10.64
CA GLY A 25 -3.37 -5.53 -9.72
C GLY A 25 -4.00 -4.75 -8.58
N GLU A 26 -4.35 -3.48 -8.78
CA GLU A 26 -5.07 -2.71 -7.76
C GLU A 26 -6.43 -3.34 -7.45
N HIS A 27 -6.81 -3.44 -6.17
CA HIS A 27 -8.08 -4.02 -5.73
C HIS A 27 -8.35 -5.48 -6.15
N THR A 28 -7.35 -6.20 -6.70
CA THR A 28 -7.50 -7.62 -7.02
C THR A 28 -7.25 -8.52 -5.81
N ASP A 29 -6.54 -8.03 -4.81
CA ASP A 29 -6.09 -8.82 -3.65
C ASP A 29 -7.23 -9.35 -2.77
N TYR A 30 -8.26 -8.58 -2.50
CA TYR A 30 -9.44 -9.07 -1.79
C TYR A 30 -10.41 -9.87 -2.68
N ASN A 31 -10.11 -9.97 -3.99
CA ASN A 31 -10.72 -10.89 -4.95
C ASN A 31 -9.87 -12.15 -5.15
N GLU A 32 -8.96 -12.44 -4.25
CA GLU A 32 -8.00 -13.56 -4.31
C GLU A 32 -7.11 -13.53 -5.57
N GLY A 33 -6.92 -12.36 -6.19
CA GLY A 33 -6.23 -12.14 -7.46
C GLY A 33 -4.71 -12.07 -7.37
N PHE A 34 -4.13 -11.36 -8.33
CA PHE A 34 -2.68 -11.21 -8.47
C PHE A 34 -2.29 -9.74 -8.40
N VAL A 35 -1.11 -9.44 -7.85
CA VAL A 35 -0.60 -8.07 -7.70
C VAL A 35 0.89 -7.99 -8.00
N ILE A 36 1.37 -6.82 -8.41
CA ILE A 36 2.80 -6.55 -8.62
C ILE A 36 3.19 -5.23 -7.92
N PRO A 37 3.33 -5.21 -6.59
CA PRO A 37 3.89 -4.07 -5.89
C PRO A 37 5.41 -3.98 -5.98
N THR A 38 5.93 -2.80 -5.62
CA THR A 38 7.33 -2.56 -5.29
C THR A 38 7.42 -1.65 -4.07
N ALA A 39 8.48 -1.80 -3.26
CA ALA A 39 8.70 -0.90 -2.14
C ALA A 39 9.18 0.48 -2.61
N ILE A 40 8.86 1.50 -1.83
CA ILE A 40 9.41 2.85 -2.00
C ILE A 40 10.51 3.12 -0.96
N PRO A 41 11.38 4.13 -1.17
CA PRO A 41 12.45 4.47 -0.22
C PRO A 41 11.93 4.91 1.16
N GLN A 42 10.74 5.52 1.22
CA GLN A 42 10.14 6.00 2.46
C GLN A 42 9.75 4.85 3.36
N ARG A 43 9.97 5.04 4.68
CA ARG A 43 9.81 3.96 5.67
C ARG A 43 9.17 4.47 6.96
N ALA A 44 8.42 3.61 7.61
CA ALA A 44 8.11 3.73 9.03
C ALA A 44 9.20 3.02 9.84
N THR A 45 9.60 3.63 10.96
CA THR A 45 10.61 3.08 11.88
C THR A 45 10.06 3.12 13.30
N VAL A 46 10.19 2.03 14.02
CA VAL A 46 9.77 1.87 15.40
C VAL A 46 10.96 1.49 16.25
N GLN A 47 11.22 2.25 17.31
CA GLN A 47 12.14 1.90 18.39
C GLN A 47 11.33 1.39 19.57
N ILE A 48 11.70 0.24 20.13
CA ILE A 48 10.95 -0.42 21.20
C ILE A 48 11.86 -0.66 22.41
N GLY A 49 11.34 -0.33 23.60
CA GLY A 49 11.90 -0.65 24.90
C GLY A 49 10.83 -1.22 25.82
N LEU A 50 11.25 -1.78 26.94
CA LEU A 50 10.30 -2.21 27.99
C LEU A 50 9.82 -0.98 28.77
N SER A 51 8.55 -0.94 29.10
CA SER A 51 8.00 0.05 30.03
C SER A 51 8.39 -0.30 31.47
N ASN A 52 8.53 0.71 32.31
CA ASN A 52 8.84 0.55 33.73
C ASN A 52 7.59 0.48 34.62
N ASP A 53 6.42 0.63 34.02
CA ASP A 53 5.11 0.50 34.68
C ASP A 53 4.24 -0.54 33.97
N HIS A 54 2.98 -0.63 34.32
CA HIS A 54 2.04 -1.61 33.75
C HIS A 54 1.32 -1.10 32.48
N LYS A 55 1.85 -0.04 31.82
CA LYS A 55 1.23 0.58 30.66
C LYS A 55 2.16 0.55 29.45
N HIS A 56 1.55 0.45 28.28
CA HIS A 56 2.21 0.77 27.02
C HIS A 56 2.25 2.29 26.83
N HIS A 57 3.34 2.81 26.30
CA HIS A 57 3.53 4.22 25.97
C HIS A 57 3.96 4.34 24.51
N PHE A 58 3.12 4.94 23.68
CA PHE A 58 3.34 5.09 22.26
C PHE A 58 3.49 6.56 21.90
N TYR A 59 4.70 6.95 21.48
CA TYR A 59 4.99 8.30 21.03
C TYR A 59 5.18 8.35 19.52
N SER A 60 4.39 9.17 18.84
CA SER A 60 4.57 9.50 17.44
C SER A 60 5.32 10.82 17.30
N ALA A 61 6.49 10.80 16.66
CA ALA A 61 7.25 12.02 16.39
C ALA A 61 6.62 12.89 15.29
N GLU A 62 5.75 12.32 14.47
CA GLU A 62 5.07 13.04 13.40
C GLU A 62 3.90 13.88 13.94
N PHE A 63 3.16 13.32 14.90
CA PHE A 63 2.04 14.01 15.54
C PHE A 63 2.44 14.74 16.83
N ASP A 64 3.69 14.57 17.29
CA ASP A 64 4.18 15.01 18.61
C ASP A 64 3.21 14.59 19.74
N GLU A 65 2.73 13.35 19.68
CA GLU A 65 1.68 12.84 20.57
C GLU A 65 2.17 11.60 21.33
N LEU A 66 2.01 11.60 22.65
CA LEU A 66 2.23 10.44 23.54
C LEU A 66 0.88 9.91 24.01
N ILE A 67 0.64 8.64 23.72
CA ILE A 67 -0.57 7.92 24.16
C ILE A 67 -0.17 6.80 25.10
N ASN A 68 -0.78 6.78 26.27
CA ASN A 68 -0.64 5.71 27.25
C ASN A 68 -1.82 4.74 27.11
N PHE A 69 -1.54 3.46 27.16
CA PHE A 69 -2.52 2.41 26.93
C PHE A 69 -2.30 1.25 27.91
N SER A 70 -3.38 0.82 28.57
CA SER A 70 -3.42 -0.36 29.43
C SER A 70 -4.23 -1.47 28.76
N ASP A 71 -4.01 -2.71 29.17
CA ASP A 71 -4.70 -3.86 28.56
C ASP A 71 -6.21 -3.82 28.73
N ASP A 72 -6.71 -3.18 29.79
CA ASP A 72 -8.13 -3.01 30.07
C ASP A 72 -8.76 -1.81 29.35
N ASP A 73 -7.96 -0.97 28.69
CA ASP A 73 -8.46 0.22 28.03
C ASP A 73 -9.12 -0.11 26.68
N THR A 74 -10.13 0.67 26.30
CA THR A 74 -10.65 0.69 24.94
C THR A 74 -9.58 1.26 24.00
N ILE A 75 -9.28 0.54 22.93
CA ILE A 75 -8.26 0.95 21.94
C ILE A 75 -8.68 2.28 21.27
N PRO A 76 -7.89 3.36 21.41
CA PRO A 76 -8.18 4.63 20.76
C PRO A 76 -8.17 4.51 19.24
N GLN A 77 -9.09 5.20 18.56
CA GLN A 77 -9.14 5.30 17.11
C GLN A 77 -8.11 6.32 16.62
N LYS A 78 -6.86 5.92 16.48
CA LYS A 78 -5.72 6.73 15.98
C LYS A 78 -4.64 5.77 15.45
N PHE A 79 -3.43 6.30 15.21
CA PHE A 79 -2.26 5.46 14.85
C PHE A 79 -2.02 4.31 15.86
N VAL A 80 -2.46 4.46 17.09
CA VAL A 80 -2.35 3.47 18.17
C VAL A 80 -3.14 2.20 17.86
N SER A 81 -4.29 2.28 17.17
CA SER A 81 -5.11 1.10 16.86
C SER A 81 -4.35 0.07 16.01
N TYR A 82 -3.51 0.50 15.09
CA TYR A 82 -2.64 -0.38 14.29
C TYR A 82 -1.64 -1.13 15.18
N ILE A 83 -1.00 -0.42 16.11
CA ILE A 83 0.01 -0.99 17.02
C ILE A 83 -0.63 -1.94 18.02
N CYS A 84 -1.72 -1.51 18.68
CA CYS A 84 -2.45 -2.34 19.62
C CYS A 84 -3.01 -3.59 18.95
N GLY A 85 -3.54 -3.46 17.73
CA GLY A 85 -3.99 -4.59 16.93
C GLY A 85 -2.89 -5.63 16.71
N CYS A 86 -1.68 -5.18 16.35
CA CYS A 86 -0.51 -6.05 16.20
C CYS A 86 -0.15 -6.75 17.52
N ILE A 87 -0.08 -6.02 18.64
CA ILE A 87 0.22 -6.58 19.98
C ILE A 87 -0.82 -7.64 20.35
N ARG A 88 -2.11 -7.30 20.26
CA ARG A 88 -3.22 -8.23 20.62
C ARG A 88 -3.23 -9.50 19.76
N LEU A 89 -2.84 -9.41 18.50
CA LEU A 89 -2.78 -10.58 17.64
C LEU A 89 -1.55 -11.44 17.92
N VAL A 90 -0.41 -10.85 18.26
CA VAL A 90 0.76 -11.60 18.74
C VAL A 90 0.42 -12.34 20.04
N GLU A 91 -0.34 -11.73 20.95
CA GLU A 91 -0.82 -12.40 22.17
C GLU A 91 -1.79 -13.55 21.87
N LYS A 92 -2.66 -13.40 20.87
CA LYS A 92 -3.54 -14.48 20.39
C LYS A 92 -2.80 -15.65 19.74
N GLU A 93 -1.58 -15.43 19.23
CA GLU A 93 -0.67 -16.49 18.80
C GLU A 93 -0.04 -17.25 20.00
N GLY A 94 -0.35 -16.85 21.23
CA GLY A 94 0.14 -17.47 22.46
C GLY A 94 1.42 -16.85 23.04
N TYR A 95 1.87 -15.72 22.50
CA TYR A 95 3.07 -15.03 23.01
C TYR A 95 2.70 -13.93 23.98
N LYS A 96 3.43 -13.86 25.11
CA LYS A 96 3.22 -12.80 26.08
C LYS A 96 3.98 -11.54 25.66
N VAL A 97 3.28 -10.42 25.51
CA VAL A 97 3.88 -9.11 25.23
C VAL A 97 3.90 -8.29 26.51
N PRO A 98 5.08 -7.94 27.07
CA PRO A 98 5.17 -7.07 28.24
C PRO A 98 4.78 -5.63 27.89
N PRO A 99 4.48 -4.77 28.87
CA PRO A 99 4.32 -3.34 28.64
C PRO A 99 5.53 -2.72 27.93
N LEU A 100 5.28 -1.88 26.93
CA LEU A 100 6.29 -1.39 25.98
C LEU A 100 6.30 0.13 25.90
N ASN A 101 7.49 0.70 25.68
CA ASN A 101 7.71 2.05 25.19
C ASN A 101 8.01 1.98 23.70
N LEU A 102 7.20 2.61 22.85
CA LEU A 102 7.41 2.71 21.40
C LEU A 102 7.61 4.16 20.98
N TYR A 103 8.72 4.41 20.27
CA TYR A 103 9.00 5.68 19.60
C TYR A 103 8.89 5.46 18.10
N ILE A 104 7.98 6.20 17.46
CA ILE A 104 7.60 6.01 16.06
C ILE A 104 8.06 7.22 15.24
N THR A 105 8.71 6.96 14.10
CA THR A 105 8.99 7.94 13.07
C THR A 105 8.58 7.39 11.71
N SER A 106 8.03 8.21 10.84
CA SER A 106 7.70 7.83 9.48
C SER A 106 8.00 8.96 8.51
N ASN A 107 8.53 8.63 7.34
CA ASN A 107 8.55 9.52 6.19
C ASN A 107 7.70 8.97 5.02
N VAL A 108 6.90 7.92 5.28
CA VAL A 108 5.85 7.50 4.35
C VAL A 108 4.69 8.49 4.46
N PRO A 109 4.33 9.20 3.39
CA PRO A 109 3.24 10.15 3.43
C PRO A 109 1.91 9.48 3.82
N ILE A 110 1.18 10.12 4.72
CA ILE A 110 -0.11 9.60 5.22
C ILE A 110 -1.23 10.02 4.28
N GLY A 111 -2.17 9.10 4.00
CA GLY A 111 -3.39 9.41 3.28
C GLY A 111 -3.25 9.56 1.76
N VAL A 112 -2.09 9.26 1.18
CA VAL A 112 -1.83 9.39 -0.26
C VAL A 112 -1.76 8.04 -1.00
N GLY A 113 -2.19 6.96 -0.36
CA GLY A 113 -2.23 5.63 -0.98
C GLY A 113 -0.90 4.87 -1.02
N LEU A 114 0.11 5.25 -0.20
CA LEU A 114 1.44 4.60 -0.15
C LEU A 114 1.62 3.62 1.02
N SER A 115 0.53 3.19 1.66
CA SER A 115 0.51 2.18 2.75
C SER A 115 1.32 2.54 3.97
N SER A 116 1.14 3.75 4.50
CA SER A 116 1.78 4.16 5.76
C SER A 116 1.34 3.31 6.95
N SER A 117 0.08 2.82 6.97
CA SER A 117 -0.44 1.90 7.98
C SER A 117 0.30 0.57 7.98
N ALA A 118 0.36 -0.12 6.83
CA ALA A 118 1.07 -1.40 6.70
C ALA A 118 2.57 -1.27 7.02
N ALA A 119 3.21 -0.15 6.63
CA ALA A 119 4.59 0.12 7.01
C ALA A 119 4.76 0.23 8.54
N LEU A 120 3.83 0.88 9.24
CA LEU A 120 3.85 0.98 10.70
C LEU A 120 3.61 -0.38 11.37
N GLU A 121 2.61 -1.14 10.91
CA GLU A 121 2.28 -2.47 11.40
C GLU A 121 3.45 -3.43 11.26
N ILE A 122 4.03 -3.52 10.06
CA ILE A 122 5.17 -4.42 9.80
C ILE A 122 6.42 -3.98 10.57
N ALA A 123 6.70 -2.68 10.69
CA ALA A 123 7.80 -2.19 11.54
C ALA A 123 7.59 -2.59 13.00
N THR A 124 6.37 -2.46 13.52
CA THR A 124 6.00 -2.88 14.89
C THR A 124 6.20 -4.38 15.08
N LEU A 125 5.65 -5.20 14.20
CA LEU A 125 5.75 -6.67 14.29
C LEU A 125 7.19 -7.17 14.14
N ARG A 126 8.00 -6.58 13.27
CA ARG A 126 9.45 -6.86 13.16
C ARG A 126 10.18 -6.51 14.46
N GLY A 127 9.84 -5.38 15.07
CA GLY A 127 10.38 -4.97 16.35
C GLY A 127 10.00 -5.94 17.48
N LEU A 128 8.73 -6.34 17.57
CA LEU A 128 8.24 -7.35 18.52
C LEU A 128 8.91 -8.70 18.30
N ARG A 129 9.01 -9.15 17.04
CA ARG A 129 9.71 -10.39 16.68
C ARG A 129 11.14 -10.41 17.21
N THR A 130 11.86 -9.32 17.01
CA THR A 130 13.25 -9.22 17.47
C THR A 130 13.34 -9.12 19.00
N LEU A 131 12.48 -8.30 19.63
CA LEU A 131 12.49 -8.10 21.08
C LEU A 131 12.17 -9.37 21.86
N LEU A 132 11.19 -10.14 21.37
CA LEU A 132 10.64 -11.32 22.07
C LEU A 132 11.15 -12.65 21.45
N ASN A 133 12.05 -12.58 20.46
CA ASN A 133 12.58 -13.75 19.75
C ASN A 133 11.46 -14.66 19.19
N LEU A 134 10.45 -14.07 18.52
CA LEU A 134 9.30 -14.81 18.02
C LEU A 134 9.66 -15.61 16.75
N PRO A 135 9.24 -16.88 16.62
CA PRO A 135 9.47 -17.72 15.45
C PRO A 135 8.45 -17.43 14.32
N LEU A 136 8.24 -16.15 13.99
CA LEU A 136 7.30 -15.70 12.96
C LEU A 136 8.08 -15.31 11.69
N ASP A 137 7.72 -15.88 10.55
CA ASP A 137 8.28 -15.48 9.27
C ASP A 137 7.62 -14.19 8.73
N ASP A 138 8.18 -13.63 7.65
CA ASP A 138 7.71 -12.37 7.09
C ASP A 138 6.30 -12.46 6.49
N VAL A 139 5.85 -13.65 6.04
CA VAL A 139 4.47 -13.86 5.56
C VAL A 139 3.52 -13.85 6.75
N ARG A 140 3.89 -14.51 7.85
CA ARG A 140 3.04 -14.49 9.05
C ARG A 140 2.92 -13.09 9.63
N LEU A 141 3.98 -12.28 9.61
CA LEU A 141 3.89 -10.88 10.00
C LEU A 141 2.88 -10.12 9.13
N ALA A 142 2.91 -10.32 7.80
CA ALA A 142 1.94 -9.68 6.90
C ALA A 142 0.49 -10.11 7.19
N GLN A 143 0.25 -11.38 7.47
CA GLN A 143 -1.08 -11.88 7.84
C GLN A 143 -1.58 -11.30 9.18
N ILE A 144 -0.69 -11.19 10.18
CA ILE A 144 -1.02 -10.58 11.47
C ILE A 144 -1.34 -9.10 11.27
N ALA A 145 -0.55 -8.36 10.49
CA ALA A 145 -0.78 -6.95 10.18
C ALA A 145 -2.13 -6.74 9.48
N GLN A 146 -2.45 -7.52 8.46
CA GLN A 146 -3.77 -7.45 7.80
C GLN A 146 -4.92 -7.68 8.78
N LEU A 147 -4.81 -8.71 9.62
CA LEU A 147 -5.84 -8.99 10.64
C LEU A 147 -5.95 -7.86 11.67
N ALA A 148 -4.86 -7.17 12.00
CA ALA A 148 -4.88 -6.01 12.88
C ALA A 148 -5.70 -4.87 12.25
N GLU A 149 -5.45 -4.56 10.99
CA GLU A 149 -6.18 -3.52 10.27
C GLU A 149 -7.68 -3.85 10.14
N ILE A 150 -8.03 -5.09 9.81
CA ILE A 150 -9.43 -5.53 9.72
C ILE A 150 -10.14 -5.49 11.07
N ARG A 151 -9.54 -6.06 12.13
CA ARG A 151 -10.24 -6.30 13.41
C ARG A 151 -10.21 -5.13 14.37
N TYR A 152 -9.17 -4.29 14.32
CA TYR A 152 -8.93 -3.24 15.31
C TYR A 152 -9.00 -1.83 14.72
N VAL A 153 -8.83 -1.69 13.40
CA VAL A 153 -9.03 -0.41 12.71
C VAL A 153 -10.38 -0.36 11.98
N GLY A 154 -10.91 -1.54 11.59
CA GLY A 154 -12.20 -1.64 10.89
C GLY A 154 -12.11 -1.41 9.37
N PHE A 155 -10.92 -1.53 8.79
CA PHE A 155 -10.70 -1.41 7.36
C PHE A 155 -10.53 -2.79 6.71
N ASN A 156 -11.49 -3.21 5.89
CA ASN A 156 -11.52 -4.52 5.26
C ASN A 156 -10.56 -4.60 4.05
N CYS A 157 -9.27 -4.41 4.28
CA CYS A 157 -8.26 -4.47 3.24
C CYS A 157 -8.00 -5.89 2.72
N GLY A 158 -7.41 -6.00 1.53
CA GLY A 158 -6.71 -7.19 1.07
C GLY A 158 -5.36 -7.34 1.77
N ILE A 159 -4.49 -8.23 1.26
CA ILE A 159 -3.19 -8.53 1.89
C ILE A 159 -2.00 -7.86 1.18
N LEU A 160 -2.25 -7.18 0.05
CA LEU A 160 -1.21 -6.59 -0.80
C LEU A 160 -0.25 -5.71 -0.01
N ASP A 161 -0.78 -4.78 0.76
CA ASP A 161 -0.03 -3.73 1.44
C ASP A 161 0.94 -4.29 2.46
N GLN A 162 0.46 -5.21 3.28
CA GLN A 162 1.25 -5.84 4.32
C GLN A 162 2.30 -6.81 3.74
N MET A 163 1.95 -7.56 2.69
CA MET A 163 2.92 -8.41 1.98
C MET A 163 4.02 -7.57 1.32
N ALA A 164 3.66 -6.45 0.69
CA ALA A 164 4.63 -5.54 0.08
C ALA A 164 5.54 -4.89 1.14
N ALA A 165 4.99 -4.33 2.23
CA ALA A 165 5.77 -3.75 3.31
C ALA A 165 6.70 -4.77 3.99
N SER A 166 6.30 -6.06 4.01
CA SER A 166 7.08 -7.13 4.63
C SER A 166 8.11 -7.77 3.70
N LEU A 167 7.92 -7.79 2.37
CA LEU A 167 8.70 -8.67 1.48
C LEU A 167 9.29 -7.97 0.26
N ALA A 168 8.75 -6.80 -0.14
CA ALA A 168 9.25 -6.07 -1.30
C ALA A 168 10.53 -5.28 -0.99
N ASP A 169 11.29 -5.01 -2.02
CA ASP A 169 12.43 -4.09 -2.02
C ASP A 169 12.28 -3.05 -3.13
N THR A 170 13.16 -2.03 -3.14
CA THR A 170 13.12 -0.92 -4.11
C THR A 170 13.76 -1.26 -5.46
N ASN A 171 14.40 -2.44 -5.59
CA ASN A 171 15.18 -2.81 -6.76
C ASN A 171 14.48 -3.87 -7.62
N SER A 172 13.35 -4.37 -7.14
CA SER A 172 12.57 -5.41 -7.82
C SER A 172 11.07 -5.20 -7.65
N MET A 173 10.30 -5.72 -8.57
CA MET A 173 8.86 -5.89 -8.45
C MET A 173 8.58 -7.20 -7.72
N LEU A 174 7.51 -7.25 -6.94
CA LEU A 174 7.11 -8.46 -6.22
C LEU A 174 5.77 -8.97 -6.76
N PHE A 175 5.79 -10.00 -7.61
CA PHE A 175 4.56 -10.71 -7.96
C PHE A 175 4.04 -11.50 -6.74
N ILE A 176 2.75 -11.38 -6.45
CA ILE A 176 2.07 -12.11 -5.38
C ILE A 176 0.78 -12.71 -5.92
N ASP A 177 0.59 -14.00 -5.72
CA ASP A 177 -0.70 -14.66 -5.75
C ASP A 177 -1.34 -14.51 -4.38
N THR A 178 -2.37 -13.68 -4.25
CA THR A 178 -2.92 -13.34 -2.93
C THR A 178 -3.77 -14.45 -2.32
N ARG A 179 -4.19 -15.46 -3.11
CA ARG A 179 -4.89 -16.65 -2.62
C ARG A 179 -3.94 -17.64 -1.95
N SER A 180 -2.85 -17.97 -2.63
CA SER A 180 -1.88 -18.97 -2.16
C SER A 180 -0.73 -18.38 -1.36
N LEU A 181 -0.56 -17.06 -1.41
CA LEU A 181 0.59 -16.30 -0.90
C LEU A 181 1.93 -16.69 -1.55
N ASN A 182 1.87 -17.41 -2.68
CA ASN A 182 3.03 -17.65 -3.52
C ASN A 182 3.52 -16.33 -4.11
N ARG A 183 4.82 -16.15 -4.14
CA ARG A 183 5.42 -14.89 -4.54
C ARG A 183 6.72 -15.10 -5.31
N ARG A 184 7.03 -14.15 -6.18
CA ARG A 184 8.26 -14.17 -6.97
C ARG A 184 8.77 -12.75 -7.19
N LYS A 185 10.06 -12.52 -6.96
CA LYS A 185 10.72 -11.28 -7.35
C LYS A 185 10.88 -11.24 -8.86
N LEU A 186 10.43 -10.16 -9.47
CA LEU A 186 10.56 -9.87 -10.90
C LEU A 186 11.52 -8.68 -11.07
N ARG A 187 12.30 -8.70 -12.14
CA ARG A 187 13.14 -7.56 -12.49
C ARG A 187 12.29 -6.47 -13.14
N PHE A 188 12.61 -5.23 -12.87
CA PHE A 188 12.09 -4.13 -13.69
C PHE A 188 12.50 -4.30 -15.14
N PRO A 189 11.71 -3.80 -16.10
CA PRO A 189 12.16 -3.65 -17.48
C PRO A 189 13.50 -2.91 -17.53
N LYS A 190 14.36 -3.26 -18.48
CA LYS A 190 15.72 -2.67 -18.57
C LYS A 190 15.65 -1.16 -18.76
N ASN A 191 16.57 -0.43 -18.14
CA ASN A 191 16.71 1.01 -18.23
C ASN A 191 15.44 1.77 -17.81
N THR A 192 14.77 1.27 -16.76
CA THR A 192 13.60 1.93 -16.20
C THR A 192 13.74 2.17 -14.70
N GLU A 193 13.03 3.17 -14.22
CA GLU A 193 12.82 3.46 -12.80
C GLU A 193 11.37 3.89 -12.58
N ILE A 194 10.95 4.05 -11.33
CA ILE A 194 9.62 4.54 -10.99
C ILE A 194 9.66 6.01 -10.58
N LEU A 195 8.64 6.74 -11.00
CA LEU A 195 8.32 8.09 -10.53
C LEU A 195 6.97 8.03 -9.82
N VAL A 196 6.87 8.65 -8.63
CA VAL A 196 5.61 8.74 -7.89
C VAL A 196 5.31 10.19 -7.59
N ILE A 197 4.12 10.63 -7.99
CA ILE A 197 3.62 11.99 -7.76
C ILE A 197 2.30 11.91 -7.01
N ASP A 198 2.19 12.64 -5.91
CA ASP A 198 0.96 12.89 -5.19
C ASP A 198 0.13 13.94 -5.94
N SER A 199 -1.13 13.65 -6.21
CA SER A 199 -2.05 14.58 -6.87
C SER A 199 -2.53 15.72 -5.95
N ASP A 200 -2.14 15.70 -4.66
CA ASP A 200 -2.61 16.60 -3.61
C ASP A 200 -4.14 16.63 -3.43
N GLU A 201 -4.82 15.66 -4.06
CA GLU A 201 -6.25 15.46 -3.85
C GLU A 201 -6.46 14.67 -2.57
N THR A 202 -7.06 15.30 -1.57
CA THR A 202 -7.36 14.64 -0.29
C THR A 202 -8.46 13.61 -0.47
N HIS A 203 -8.21 12.39 -0.04
CA HIS A 203 -9.23 11.36 0.00
C HIS A 203 -10.45 11.82 0.79
N LYS A 204 -11.60 12.00 0.13
CA LYS A 204 -12.89 11.88 0.81
C LYS A 204 -12.93 10.48 1.43
N PRO A 205 -13.71 10.20 2.51
CA PRO A 205 -13.56 9.00 3.30
C PRO A 205 -13.52 7.73 2.42
N ALA A 206 -12.30 7.41 1.98
CA ALA A 206 -12.03 6.33 1.04
C ALA A 206 -12.47 4.97 1.57
N GLY A 207 -12.50 4.79 2.90
CA GLY A 207 -12.88 3.54 3.53
C GLY A 207 -14.30 3.08 3.20
N SER A 208 -15.27 3.99 3.10
CA SER A 208 -16.65 3.62 2.74
C SER A 208 -16.77 3.20 1.27
N LEU A 209 -16.12 3.95 0.37
CA LEU A 209 -16.14 3.64 -1.07
C LEU A 209 -15.29 2.42 -1.41
N TYR A 210 -14.17 2.22 -0.73
CA TYR A 210 -13.37 1.01 -0.85
C TYR A 210 -14.19 -0.24 -0.43
N ASN A 211 -14.83 -0.19 0.74
CA ASN A 211 -15.68 -1.28 1.21
C ASN A 211 -16.86 -1.52 0.27
N GLN A 212 -17.43 -0.47 -0.33
CA GLN A 212 -18.48 -0.61 -1.35
C GLN A 212 -17.98 -1.41 -2.56
N ARG A 213 -16.77 -1.10 -3.11
CA ARG A 213 -16.20 -1.85 -4.23
C ARG A 213 -16.02 -3.33 -3.89
N ARG A 214 -15.58 -3.62 -2.66
CA ARG A 214 -15.46 -5.00 -2.19
C ARG A 214 -16.79 -5.72 -2.17
N VAL A 215 -17.84 -5.12 -1.60
CA VAL A 215 -19.19 -5.67 -1.57
C VAL A 215 -19.75 -5.90 -2.98
N GLU A 216 -19.52 -4.95 -3.91
CA GLU A 216 -19.91 -5.08 -5.32
C GLU A 216 -19.22 -6.28 -6.00
N CYS A 217 -17.93 -6.50 -5.73
CA CYS A 217 -17.19 -7.67 -6.25
C CYS A 217 -17.68 -8.98 -5.65
N GLU A 218 -17.93 -9.03 -4.34
CA GLU A 218 -18.48 -10.21 -3.66
C GLU A 218 -19.86 -10.58 -4.21
N ALA A 219 -20.73 -9.59 -4.45
CA ALA A 219 -22.04 -9.80 -5.08
C ALA A 219 -21.92 -10.31 -6.53
N ALA A 220 -20.95 -9.77 -7.30
CA ALA A 220 -20.70 -10.23 -8.67
C ALA A 220 -20.23 -11.70 -8.69
N ALA A 221 -19.29 -12.07 -7.82
CA ALA A 221 -18.80 -13.45 -7.69
C ALA A 221 -19.93 -14.41 -7.31
N GLN A 222 -20.78 -14.02 -6.36
CA GLN A 222 -21.96 -14.81 -5.96
C GLN A 222 -22.93 -15.03 -7.13
N MET A 223 -23.23 -13.98 -7.90
CA MET A 223 -24.13 -14.09 -9.07
C MET A 223 -23.56 -14.99 -10.19
N LEU A 224 -22.23 -15.01 -10.34
CA LEU A 224 -21.53 -15.88 -11.29
C LEU A 224 -21.32 -17.30 -10.77
N GLY A 225 -21.67 -17.59 -9.51
CA GLY A 225 -21.52 -18.92 -8.90
C GLY A 225 -20.06 -19.31 -8.66
N VAL A 226 -19.17 -18.35 -8.50
CA VAL A 226 -17.73 -18.57 -8.22
C VAL A 226 -17.36 -18.11 -6.81
N LYS A 227 -16.26 -18.65 -6.29
CA LYS A 227 -15.77 -18.28 -4.95
C LYS A 227 -15.21 -16.85 -4.93
N ALA A 228 -14.50 -16.47 -5.99
CA ALA A 228 -13.93 -15.13 -6.17
C ALA A 228 -13.84 -14.80 -7.66
N LEU A 229 -13.81 -13.49 -8.01
CA LEU A 229 -13.73 -13.06 -9.41
C LEU A 229 -12.44 -13.52 -10.12
N ARG A 230 -11.39 -13.86 -9.38
CA ARG A 230 -10.20 -14.52 -9.90
C ARG A 230 -10.48 -15.82 -10.66
N ASP A 231 -11.55 -16.54 -10.32
CA ASP A 231 -11.89 -17.82 -10.92
C ASP A 231 -12.46 -17.67 -12.33
N ILE A 232 -12.72 -16.44 -12.77
CA ILE A 232 -13.14 -16.08 -14.12
C ILE A 232 -11.90 -15.63 -14.91
N GLU A 233 -11.61 -16.31 -16.03
CA GLU A 233 -10.49 -15.98 -16.92
C GLU A 233 -10.95 -15.16 -18.15
N ASP A 234 -12.14 -15.44 -18.66
CA ASP A 234 -12.71 -14.74 -19.82
C ASP A 234 -13.65 -13.62 -19.38
N SER A 235 -13.28 -12.38 -19.72
CA SER A 235 -14.10 -11.20 -19.40
C SER A 235 -15.48 -11.20 -20.07
N GLN A 236 -15.72 -11.99 -21.11
CA GLN A 236 -17.06 -12.13 -21.71
C GLN A 236 -18.04 -12.79 -20.73
N ALA A 237 -17.57 -13.65 -19.83
CA ALA A 237 -18.41 -14.31 -18.85
C ALA A 237 -19.12 -13.36 -17.87
N VAL A 238 -18.57 -12.14 -17.68
CA VAL A 238 -19.15 -11.15 -16.76
C VAL A 238 -20.22 -10.26 -17.41
N GLU A 239 -20.40 -10.33 -18.74
CA GLU A 239 -21.34 -9.47 -19.47
C GLU A 239 -22.81 -9.73 -19.12
N VAL A 240 -23.10 -10.89 -18.53
CA VAL A 240 -24.44 -11.27 -18.04
C VAL A 240 -24.84 -10.53 -16.77
N LEU A 241 -23.88 -9.92 -16.05
CA LEU A 241 -24.14 -9.23 -14.80
C LEU A 241 -24.87 -7.89 -15.02
N PRO A 242 -25.72 -7.46 -14.08
CA PRO A 242 -26.29 -6.11 -14.11
C PRO A 242 -25.22 -5.05 -13.75
N GLN A 243 -25.50 -3.80 -14.10
CA GLN A 243 -24.70 -2.68 -13.63
C GLN A 243 -25.03 -2.40 -12.15
N PRO A 244 -24.04 -1.97 -11.33
CA PRO A 244 -22.64 -1.72 -11.69
C PRO A 244 -21.74 -2.96 -11.63
N LEU A 245 -22.25 -4.13 -11.19
CA LEU A 245 -21.47 -5.35 -10.95
C LEU A 245 -20.67 -5.82 -12.17
N ARG A 246 -21.27 -5.68 -13.37
CA ARG A 246 -20.64 -6.01 -14.65
C ARG A 246 -19.30 -5.25 -14.82
N LYS A 247 -19.32 -3.95 -14.62
CA LYS A 247 -18.14 -3.11 -14.72
C LYS A 247 -17.06 -3.52 -13.68
N ARG A 248 -17.46 -3.73 -12.43
CA ARG A 248 -16.54 -4.15 -11.36
C ARG A 248 -15.88 -5.48 -11.68
N ALA A 249 -16.67 -6.46 -12.07
CA ALA A 249 -16.17 -7.79 -12.44
C ALA A 249 -15.25 -7.73 -13.67
N ARG A 250 -15.62 -6.96 -14.71
CA ARG A 250 -14.80 -6.79 -15.91
C ARG A 250 -13.42 -6.23 -15.55
N TYR A 251 -13.37 -5.19 -14.71
CA TYR A 251 -12.09 -4.65 -14.22
C TYR A 251 -11.25 -5.73 -13.54
N ILE A 252 -11.79 -6.46 -12.55
CA ILE A 252 -11.01 -7.47 -11.80
C ILE A 252 -10.48 -8.57 -12.71
N VAL A 253 -11.31 -9.09 -13.63
CA VAL A 253 -10.89 -10.15 -14.56
C VAL A 253 -9.79 -9.65 -15.50
N THR A 254 -9.99 -8.49 -16.12
CA THR A 254 -9.01 -7.93 -17.06
C THR A 254 -7.72 -7.48 -16.35
N GLU A 255 -7.81 -7.00 -15.12
CA GLU A 255 -6.63 -6.61 -14.33
C GLU A 255 -5.81 -7.84 -13.92
N ASN A 256 -6.45 -8.92 -13.51
CA ASN A 256 -5.73 -10.19 -13.26
C ASN A 256 -5.00 -10.67 -14.51
N ASN A 257 -5.61 -10.57 -15.69
CA ASN A 257 -4.97 -10.96 -16.94
C ASN A 257 -3.76 -10.08 -17.25
N ARG A 258 -3.82 -8.76 -17.01
CA ARG A 258 -2.67 -7.85 -17.14
C ARG A 258 -1.53 -8.23 -16.20
N VAL A 259 -1.83 -8.58 -14.95
CA VAL A 259 -0.82 -9.03 -13.98
C VAL A 259 -0.16 -10.34 -14.42
N ILE A 260 -0.94 -11.31 -14.92
CA ILE A 260 -0.41 -12.59 -15.43
C ILE A 260 0.47 -12.37 -16.66
N GLU A 261 0.09 -11.46 -17.56
CA GLU A 261 0.92 -11.10 -18.71
C GLU A 261 2.25 -10.49 -18.26
N ALA A 262 2.21 -9.59 -17.26
CA ALA A 262 3.37 -8.93 -16.70
C ALA A 262 4.27 -9.84 -15.83
N PHE A 263 3.83 -11.08 -15.52
CA PHE A 263 4.65 -12.07 -14.84
C PHE A 263 5.88 -12.50 -15.67
N LYS A 264 5.80 -12.39 -16.98
CA LYS A 264 6.92 -12.64 -17.90
C LYS A 264 7.78 -11.38 -18.06
N PRO A 265 9.08 -11.51 -18.34
CA PRO A 265 9.89 -10.35 -18.67
C PRO A 265 9.34 -9.65 -19.92
N LEU A 266 8.96 -8.37 -19.77
CA LEU A 266 8.41 -7.55 -20.84
C LEU A 266 9.33 -6.38 -21.17
N PRO A 267 9.32 -5.90 -22.44
CA PRO A 267 9.89 -4.60 -22.79
C PRO A 267 9.18 -3.46 -22.03
N ALA A 268 9.91 -2.38 -21.71
CA ALA A 268 9.35 -1.25 -20.96
C ALA A 268 8.07 -0.67 -21.57
N LYS A 269 8.03 -0.53 -22.90
CA LYS A 269 6.83 -0.04 -23.63
C LYS A 269 5.61 -0.94 -23.44
N VAL A 270 5.80 -2.27 -23.44
CA VAL A 270 4.70 -3.22 -23.25
C VAL A 270 4.20 -3.19 -21.84
N PHE A 271 5.11 -3.21 -20.84
CA PHE A 271 4.74 -3.09 -19.43
C PHE A 271 4.04 -1.75 -19.14
N GLY A 272 4.56 -0.64 -19.70
CA GLY A 272 3.94 0.68 -19.58
C GLY A 272 2.54 0.73 -20.20
N GLN A 273 2.32 0.07 -21.34
CA GLN A 273 0.99 -0.02 -21.94
C GLN A 273 0.00 -0.77 -21.04
N LEU A 274 0.43 -1.86 -20.38
CA LEU A 274 -0.40 -2.55 -19.38
C LEU A 274 -0.79 -1.63 -18.22
N MET A 275 0.13 -0.74 -17.78
CA MET A 275 -0.19 0.27 -16.76
C MET A 275 -1.22 1.29 -17.26
N ASN A 276 -1.10 1.75 -18.49
CA ASN A 276 -2.05 2.69 -19.11
C ASN A 276 -3.45 2.06 -19.25
N ASP A 277 -3.52 0.82 -19.74
CA ASP A 277 -4.77 0.08 -19.88
C ASP A 277 -5.41 -0.20 -18.50
N SER A 278 -4.58 -0.47 -17.51
CA SER A 278 -5.03 -0.62 -16.12
C SER A 278 -5.67 0.67 -15.61
N HIS A 279 -5.05 1.84 -15.85
CA HIS A 279 -5.62 3.13 -15.44
C HIS A 279 -6.95 3.42 -16.14
N ALA A 280 -7.03 3.22 -17.44
CA ALA A 280 -8.27 3.40 -18.19
C ALA A 280 -9.40 2.55 -17.62
N SER A 281 -9.14 1.27 -17.33
CA SER A 281 -10.12 0.38 -16.71
C SER A 281 -10.44 0.73 -15.25
N LEU A 282 -9.47 1.24 -14.46
CA LEU A 282 -9.71 1.80 -13.14
C LEU A 282 -10.67 2.99 -13.16
N ARG A 283 -10.50 3.87 -14.15
CA ARG A 283 -11.36 5.04 -14.35
C ARG A 283 -12.75 4.64 -14.84
N ASP A 284 -12.84 3.86 -15.91
CA ASP A 284 -14.06 3.67 -16.69
C ASP A 284 -14.93 2.51 -16.18
N ASP A 285 -14.31 1.41 -15.73
CA ASP A 285 -15.00 0.24 -15.21
C ASP A 285 -15.08 0.20 -13.68
N TYR A 286 -13.95 0.46 -13.01
CA TYR A 286 -13.94 0.40 -11.55
C TYR A 286 -14.43 1.68 -10.89
N GLU A 287 -14.37 2.79 -11.63
CA GLU A 287 -14.77 4.13 -11.17
C GLU A 287 -14.06 4.52 -9.87
N LEU A 288 -12.72 4.34 -9.89
CA LEU A 288 -11.84 4.56 -8.75
C LEU A 288 -11.07 5.87 -8.85
N SER A 289 -11.00 6.45 -10.06
CA SER A 289 -10.24 7.67 -10.32
C SER A 289 -11.09 8.93 -10.10
N VAL A 290 -10.41 10.06 -10.06
CA VAL A 290 -11.00 11.41 -9.97
C VAL A 290 -10.33 12.32 -11.00
N PRO A 291 -10.98 13.44 -11.43
CA PRO A 291 -10.45 14.28 -12.52
C PRO A 291 -9.01 14.78 -12.33
N SER A 292 -8.62 15.14 -11.11
CA SER A 292 -7.26 15.55 -10.79
C SER A 292 -6.23 14.46 -11.06
N VAL A 293 -6.53 13.22 -10.66
CA VAL A 293 -5.69 12.04 -10.90
C VAL A 293 -5.64 11.70 -12.38
N ASP A 294 -6.79 11.74 -13.09
CA ASP A 294 -6.85 11.46 -14.52
C ASP A 294 -5.99 12.46 -15.31
N THR A 295 -6.09 13.76 -14.97
CA THR A 295 -5.24 14.81 -15.57
C THR A 295 -3.75 14.56 -15.32
N LEU A 296 -3.37 14.17 -14.09
CA LEU A 296 -1.96 13.89 -13.80
C LEU A 296 -1.45 12.68 -14.57
N VAL A 297 -2.25 11.62 -14.66
CA VAL A 297 -1.88 10.41 -15.41
C VAL A 297 -1.77 10.71 -16.91
N GLU A 298 -2.70 11.47 -17.50
CA GLU A 298 -2.65 11.89 -18.90
C GLU A 298 -1.38 12.70 -19.19
N ILE A 299 -1.05 13.68 -18.36
CA ILE A 299 0.18 14.46 -18.46
C ILE A 299 1.41 13.54 -18.43
N LEU A 300 1.45 12.58 -17.50
CA LEU A 300 2.56 11.64 -17.39
C LEU A 300 2.66 10.76 -18.63
N GLN A 301 1.56 10.21 -19.13
CA GLN A 301 1.53 9.34 -20.31
C GLN A 301 2.00 10.06 -21.59
N GLU A 302 1.77 11.36 -21.68
CA GLU A 302 2.21 12.21 -22.80
C GLU A 302 3.66 12.71 -22.66
N THR A 303 4.25 12.64 -21.45
CA THR A 303 5.59 13.18 -21.21
C THR A 303 6.67 12.27 -21.81
N PRO A 304 7.59 12.80 -22.64
CA PRO A 304 8.68 12.02 -23.24
C PRO A 304 9.55 11.33 -22.17
N GLY A 305 9.78 10.02 -22.34
CA GLY A 305 10.54 9.19 -21.40
C GLY A 305 9.66 8.47 -20.39
N VAL A 306 8.35 8.67 -20.41
CA VAL A 306 7.38 7.86 -19.66
C VAL A 306 6.90 6.71 -20.54
N PHE A 307 6.98 5.48 -20.03
CA PHE A 307 6.48 4.30 -20.71
C PHE A 307 5.02 4.01 -20.40
N GLY A 308 4.57 4.36 -19.21
CA GLY A 308 3.19 4.25 -18.77
C GLY A 308 3.01 4.80 -17.36
N ALA A 309 1.76 5.18 -17.04
CA ALA A 309 1.40 5.75 -15.74
C ALA A 309 -0.02 5.37 -15.34
N ARG A 310 -0.25 5.28 -14.01
CA ARG A 310 -1.54 4.95 -13.43
C ARG A 310 -1.67 5.45 -12.00
N LEU A 311 -2.91 5.53 -11.53
CA LEU A 311 -3.25 5.62 -10.12
C LEU A 311 -2.66 4.45 -9.34
N THR A 312 -2.23 4.64 -8.09
CA THR A 312 -1.83 3.59 -7.16
C THR A 312 -2.47 3.79 -5.78
N GLY A 313 -2.78 2.68 -5.09
CA GLY A 313 -3.44 2.67 -3.77
C GLY A 313 -4.95 2.61 -3.83
N GLY A 314 -5.62 3.01 -2.74
CA GLY A 314 -7.08 2.84 -2.57
C GLY A 314 -7.96 3.69 -3.50
N GLY A 315 -7.41 4.59 -4.29
CA GLY A 315 -8.13 5.44 -5.24
C GLY A 315 -8.87 6.62 -4.63
N PHE A 316 -9.74 7.24 -5.39
CA PHE A 316 -10.50 8.46 -5.04
C PHE A 316 -9.62 9.66 -4.70
N GLY A 317 -8.44 9.75 -5.30
CA GLY A 317 -7.35 10.71 -5.07
C GLY A 317 -6.01 10.02 -4.86
N GLY A 318 -5.05 10.72 -4.25
CA GLY A 318 -3.76 10.19 -3.84
C GLY A 318 -2.70 10.18 -4.94
N ALA A 319 -1.86 9.17 -4.97
CA ALA A 319 -0.67 9.15 -5.81
C ALA A 319 -0.85 8.43 -7.16
N CYS A 320 -0.07 8.91 -8.14
CA CYS A 320 0.15 8.24 -9.42
C CYS A 320 1.56 7.65 -9.45
N VAL A 321 1.71 6.47 -10.04
CA VAL A 321 2.99 5.84 -10.32
C VAL A 321 3.22 5.77 -11.82
N ALA A 322 4.42 6.15 -12.25
CA ALA A 322 4.86 6.02 -13.64
C ALA A 322 6.11 5.15 -13.75
N LEU A 323 6.16 4.33 -14.79
CA LEU A 323 7.38 3.66 -15.25
C LEU A 323 8.07 4.57 -16.25
N ILE A 324 9.28 4.99 -15.96
CA ILE A 324 10.00 6.00 -16.73
C ILE A 324 11.38 5.48 -17.16
N GLU A 325 11.99 6.17 -18.11
CA GLU A 325 13.38 5.95 -18.52
C GLU A 325 14.31 6.32 -17.36
N SER A 326 15.29 5.45 -17.07
CA SER A 326 16.26 5.67 -15.99
C SER A 326 17.00 6.99 -16.14
N GLU A 327 17.31 7.62 -14.98
CA GLU A 327 18.03 8.89 -14.88
C GLU A 327 17.25 10.13 -15.38
N LYS A 328 15.98 9.94 -15.78
CA LYS A 328 15.11 11.05 -16.23
C LYS A 328 14.07 11.49 -15.20
N ALA A 329 14.05 10.91 -14.01
CA ALA A 329 13.04 11.19 -13.00
C ALA A 329 12.89 12.69 -12.69
N SER A 330 14.01 13.40 -12.53
CA SER A 330 13.98 14.83 -12.20
C SER A 330 13.40 15.70 -13.33
N SER A 331 13.79 15.47 -14.58
CA SER A 331 13.30 16.25 -15.72
C SER A 331 11.82 15.96 -15.99
N ILE A 332 11.42 14.68 -15.98
CA ILE A 332 10.04 14.25 -16.16
C ILE A 332 9.15 14.82 -15.05
N ALA A 333 9.60 14.73 -13.79
CA ALA A 333 8.86 15.26 -12.66
C ALA A 333 8.66 16.78 -12.75
N THR A 334 9.71 17.52 -13.13
CA THR A 334 9.64 18.97 -13.28
C THR A 334 8.63 19.36 -14.37
N GLU A 335 8.67 18.70 -15.53
CA GLU A 335 7.76 18.94 -16.65
C GLU A 335 6.32 18.58 -16.25
N ALA A 336 6.11 17.40 -15.67
CA ALA A 336 4.78 16.94 -15.28
C ALA A 336 4.13 17.85 -14.24
N ILE A 337 4.89 18.27 -13.21
CA ILE A 337 4.37 19.20 -12.19
C ILE A 337 4.04 20.57 -12.81
N ALA A 338 4.88 21.11 -13.69
CA ALA A 338 4.61 22.39 -14.34
C ALA A 338 3.32 22.35 -15.19
N ARG A 339 3.12 21.28 -15.97
CA ARG A 339 1.89 21.07 -16.75
C ARG A 339 0.67 20.87 -15.84
N TYR A 340 0.82 20.14 -14.75
CA TYR A 340 -0.24 19.88 -13.78
C TYR A 340 -0.68 21.17 -13.07
N GLN A 341 0.29 22.03 -12.72
CA GLN A 341 0.01 23.37 -12.18
C GLN A 341 -0.70 24.28 -13.20
N SER A 342 -0.29 24.20 -14.46
CA SER A 342 -0.95 24.95 -15.56
C SER A 342 -2.38 24.49 -15.80
N ALA A 343 -2.72 23.24 -15.46
CA ALA A 343 -4.08 22.70 -15.46
C ALA A 343 -4.91 23.09 -14.20
N GLY A 344 -4.31 23.86 -13.28
CA GLY A 344 -5.00 24.37 -12.09
C GLY A 344 -4.93 23.46 -10.86
N TYR A 345 -4.05 22.47 -10.86
CA TYR A 345 -3.86 21.53 -9.75
C TYR A 345 -2.53 21.76 -9.04
N THR A 346 -2.40 21.24 -7.81
CA THR A 346 -1.14 21.15 -7.10
C THR A 346 -0.71 19.68 -7.02
N GLY A 347 0.60 19.45 -6.99
CA GLY A 347 1.13 18.09 -6.89
C GLY A 347 2.53 18.08 -6.29
N ARG A 348 2.92 16.94 -5.77
CA ARG A 348 4.19 16.77 -5.06
C ARG A 348 4.90 15.49 -5.48
N VAL A 349 6.18 15.59 -5.85
CA VAL A 349 7.02 14.42 -6.12
C VAL A 349 7.31 13.66 -4.83
N LEU A 350 7.04 12.38 -4.81
CA LEU A 350 7.27 11.50 -3.67
C LEU A 350 8.43 10.53 -3.90
N VAL A 351 8.60 10.02 -5.13
CA VAL A 351 9.71 9.15 -5.53
C VAL A 351 10.24 9.67 -6.87
N PRO A 352 11.55 9.95 -7.00
CA PRO A 352 12.54 9.94 -5.92
C PRO A 352 12.19 10.95 -4.83
N PRO A 353 12.55 10.67 -3.56
CA PRO A 353 12.33 11.63 -2.50
C PRO A 353 13.14 12.90 -2.77
N ALA A 354 12.57 14.06 -2.43
CA ALA A 354 13.28 15.33 -2.56
C ALA A 354 14.63 15.26 -1.83
N VAL A 355 15.71 15.51 -2.55
CA VAL A 355 17.02 15.65 -1.92
C VAL A 355 16.97 16.95 -1.14
N HIS A 356 16.82 16.87 0.17
CA HIS A 356 17.08 18.04 1.02
C HIS A 356 18.57 18.34 0.91
N LEU A 357 18.91 19.35 0.12
CA LEU A 357 20.23 19.99 0.22
C LEU A 357 20.35 20.53 1.66
N ILE A 358 21.10 19.79 2.48
CA ILE A 358 21.46 20.17 3.85
C ILE A 358 22.48 21.30 3.78
#